data_2c0249e298a43f12deef92bc4f715bcb
#
_entry.id   2c0249e298a43f12deef92bc4f715bcb
#
_cell.length_a   1.000
_cell.length_b   1.000
_cell.length_c   1.000
_cell.angle_alpha   90.00
_cell.angle_beta   90.00
_cell.angle_gamma   90.00
#
_symmetry.space_group_name_H-M   'P 1'
#
loop_
_entity.id
_entity.type
_entity.pdbx_description
1 polymer ?
#
loop_
_entity_poly.entity_id
_entity_poly.type
_entity_poly.pdbx_seq_one_letter_code
_entity_poly.pdbx_strand_id
1 'polypeptide(L)'
;MTFLLSEDDALRKQIQGITVHDQRATGDDAPRQVGVFFGQPDQELRSQIYPYITIDMIDIQRDAEREMRGRITGTVEQFGYLGPTETSALGWDIDLPIPVNIDYQITTYARQPRHDRELLSQLLHIKLPLRFGQLILDDNTVRRLEVLDVAKRDSVEQAKRLFINAVTVRVTSEIVQEAYREYYKVQEVDIATPEILNNH
;
A
#
# COMPACT_ATOMS: atom_id res chain seq x y z
N MET A 1 1.57 13.14 0.33
CA MET A 1 0.25 12.44 0.47
C MET A 1 0.19 11.80 1.84
N THR A 2 -0.99 11.62 2.37
CA THR A 2 -1.20 10.97 3.68
C THR A 2 -1.19 9.46 3.53
N PHE A 3 -0.64 8.77 4.53
CA PHE A 3 -0.75 7.31 4.70
C PHE A 3 -2.18 6.82 4.40
N LEU A 4 -2.35 5.66 3.82
CA LEU A 4 -3.55 5.04 3.25
C LEU A 4 -3.98 5.64 1.91
N LEU A 5 -4.15 6.94 1.78
CA LEU A 5 -4.59 7.54 0.51
C LEU A 5 -3.55 7.35 -0.61
N SER A 6 -2.27 7.29 -0.27
CA SER A 6 -1.20 7.03 -1.23
C SER A 6 -1.24 5.59 -1.75
N GLU A 7 -1.46 4.64 -0.84
CA GLU A 7 -1.60 3.23 -1.17
C GLU A 7 -2.87 2.95 -1.98
N ASP A 8 -3.98 3.57 -1.59
CA ASP A 8 -5.25 3.47 -2.31
C ASP A 8 -5.12 3.97 -3.75
N ASP A 9 -4.59 5.18 -3.94
CA ASP A 9 -4.39 5.77 -5.26
C ASP A 9 -3.44 4.94 -6.13
N ALA A 10 -2.35 4.45 -5.56
CA ALA A 10 -1.40 3.62 -6.27
C ALA A 10 -2.06 2.29 -6.72
N LEU A 11 -2.81 1.63 -5.82
CA LEU A 11 -3.52 0.40 -6.13
C LEU A 11 -4.58 0.61 -7.22
N ARG A 12 -5.33 1.70 -7.15
CA ARG A 12 -6.28 2.09 -8.19
C ARG A 12 -5.60 2.33 -9.53
N LYS A 13 -4.51 3.09 -9.57
CA LYS A 13 -3.72 3.35 -10.80
C LYS A 13 -3.20 2.06 -11.40
N GLN A 14 -2.74 1.13 -10.58
CA GLN A 14 -2.23 -0.17 -11.04
C GLN A 14 -3.32 -1.02 -11.69
N ILE A 15 -4.54 -1.03 -11.12
CA ILE A 15 -5.67 -1.83 -11.65
C ILE A 15 -6.32 -1.16 -12.84
N GLN A 16 -6.29 0.16 -12.97
CA GLN A 16 -6.86 0.87 -14.11
C GLN A 16 -6.30 0.41 -15.46
N GLY A 17 -7.10 0.63 -16.54
CA GLY A 17 -6.71 0.29 -17.91
C GLY A 17 -7.00 -1.15 -18.31
N ILE A 18 -7.73 -1.92 -17.48
CA ILE A 18 -8.30 -3.21 -17.89
C ILE A 18 -9.39 -2.98 -18.94
N THR A 19 -9.38 -3.75 -20.01
CA THR A 19 -10.36 -3.67 -21.09
C THR A 19 -11.05 -5.02 -21.32
N VAL A 20 -12.29 -4.99 -21.74
CA VAL A 20 -13.04 -6.17 -22.17
C VAL A 20 -13.54 -5.97 -23.61
N HIS A 21 -13.73 -7.05 -24.32
CA HIS A 21 -14.18 -7.02 -25.71
C HIS A 21 -15.64 -7.40 -25.80
N ASP A 22 -16.48 -6.44 -26.24
CA ASP A 22 -17.89 -6.67 -26.53
C ASP A 22 -18.04 -7.29 -27.91
N GLN A 23 -18.51 -8.52 -27.98
CA GLN A 23 -18.81 -9.19 -29.25
C GLN A 23 -20.05 -8.53 -29.87
N ARG A 24 -19.87 -7.77 -30.95
CA ARG A 24 -20.97 -7.22 -31.74
C ARG A 24 -21.32 -8.16 -32.89
N ALA A 25 -22.57 -8.18 -33.30
CA ALA A 25 -23.06 -8.98 -34.41
C ALA A 25 -22.39 -8.66 -35.77
N THR A 26 -21.72 -7.52 -35.87
CA THR A 26 -21.00 -7.01 -37.06
C THR A 26 -19.52 -7.39 -37.10
N GLY A 27 -19.02 -8.17 -36.14
CA GLY A 27 -17.60 -8.57 -36.12
C GLY A 27 -16.60 -7.53 -35.61
N ASP A 28 -17.06 -6.33 -35.26
CA ASP A 28 -16.20 -5.30 -34.66
C ASP A 28 -16.04 -5.59 -33.16
N ASP A 29 -14.89 -6.12 -32.79
CA ASP A 29 -14.44 -6.29 -31.39
C ASP A 29 -13.97 -4.91 -30.88
N ALA A 30 -14.87 -4.10 -30.33
CA ALA A 30 -14.50 -2.83 -29.75
C ALA A 30 -14.06 -3.04 -28.28
N PRO A 31 -12.80 -2.68 -27.92
CA PRO A 31 -12.36 -2.73 -26.54
C PRO A 31 -13.10 -1.67 -25.72
N ARG A 32 -13.62 -2.08 -24.56
CA ARG A 32 -14.28 -1.19 -23.61
C ARG A 32 -13.51 -1.18 -22.30
N GLN A 33 -13.20 0.02 -21.82
CA GLN A 33 -12.51 0.18 -20.54
C GLN A 33 -13.42 -0.18 -19.36
N VAL A 34 -12.88 -0.86 -18.38
CA VAL A 34 -13.56 -1.27 -17.14
C VAL A 34 -13.42 -0.19 -16.08
N GLY A 35 -14.54 0.19 -15.46
CA GLY A 35 -14.53 1.13 -14.34
C GLY A 35 -13.97 0.51 -13.06
N VAL A 36 -13.15 1.28 -12.32
CA VAL A 36 -12.58 0.89 -11.02
C VAL A 36 -13.04 1.90 -9.97
N PHE A 37 -13.67 1.41 -8.90
CA PHE A 37 -14.29 2.22 -7.86
C PHE A 37 -13.83 1.78 -6.48
N PHE A 38 -13.80 2.73 -5.52
CA PHE A 38 -13.60 2.40 -4.10
C PHE A 38 -14.95 2.21 -3.41
N GLY A 39 -15.03 1.15 -2.60
CA GLY A 39 -16.23 0.81 -1.85
C GLY A 39 -17.41 0.36 -2.72
N GLN A 40 -18.51 0.09 -2.07
CA GLN A 40 -19.80 -0.12 -2.72
C GLN A 40 -20.67 1.13 -2.51
N PRO A 41 -20.67 2.11 -3.41
CA PRO A 41 -21.59 3.22 -3.30
C PRO A 41 -23.03 2.71 -3.54
N ASP A 42 -23.85 2.68 -2.50
CA ASP A 42 -25.17 2.05 -2.48
C ASP A 42 -26.15 2.54 -3.57
N GLN A 43 -25.94 3.74 -4.08
CA GLN A 43 -26.80 4.32 -5.12
C GLN A 43 -26.16 4.39 -6.51
N GLU A 44 -24.85 4.57 -6.60
CA GLU A 44 -24.18 4.74 -7.89
C GLU A 44 -23.95 3.41 -8.63
N LEU A 45 -23.81 2.29 -7.91
CA LEU A 45 -23.62 0.97 -8.52
C LEU A 45 -24.80 0.50 -9.36
N ARG A 46 -26.02 0.96 -9.06
CA ARG A 46 -27.22 0.58 -9.86
C ARG A 46 -27.20 1.18 -11.26
N SER A 47 -26.48 2.27 -11.47
CA SER A 47 -26.28 2.92 -12.78
C SER A 47 -25.02 2.46 -13.50
N GLN A 48 -24.15 1.67 -12.86
CA GLN A 48 -22.89 1.24 -13.45
C GLN A 48 -23.10 0.22 -14.58
N ILE A 49 -22.33 0.43 -15.64
CA ILE A 49 -22.33 -0.49 -16.78
C ILE A 49 -21.37 -1.64 -16.49
N TYR A 50 -21.88 -2.87 -16.44
CA TYR A 50 -21.05 -4.06 -16.31
C TYR A 50 -20.14 -4.23 -17.51
N PRO A 51 -18.90 -4.70 -17.32
CA PRO A 51 -18.27 -5.08 -16.06
C PRO A 51 -17.62 -3.91 -15.33
N TYR A 52 -17.41 -4.05 -14.02
CA TYR A 52 -16.69 -3.09 -13.20
C TYR A 52 -15.91 -3.81 -12.07
N ILE A 53 -15.01 -3.08 -11.41
CA ILE A 53 -14.16 -3.56 -10.32
C ILE A 53 -14.37 -2.65 -9.12
N THR A 54 -14.47 -3.23 -7.91
CA THR A 54 -14.44 -2.48 -6.65
C THR A 54 -13.19 -2.82 -5.85
N ILE A 55 -12.69 -1.84 -5.12
CA ILE A 55 -11.56 -1.97 -4.20
C ILE A 55 -12.08 -1.60 -2.81
N ASP A 56 -11.99 -2.52 -1.87
CA ASP A 56 -12.40 -2.34 -0.49
C ASP A 56 -11.23 -2.65 0.44
N MET A 57 -10.90 -1.75 1.35
CA MET A 57 -9.94 -2.04 2.41
C MET A 57 -10.65 -2.89 3.46
N ILE A 58 -10.08 -4.07 3.77
CA ILE A 58 -10.70 -5.03 4.70
C ILE A 58 -10.11 -4.87 6.10
N ASP A 59 -8.77 -4.78 6.19
CA ASP A 59 -8.07 -4.81 7.46
C ASP A 59 -6.72 -4.10 7.38
N ILE A 60 -6.24 -3.65 8.55
CA ILE A 60 -4.90 -3.09 8.74
C ILE A 60 -4.31 -3.78 9.96
N GLN A 61 -3.19 -4.48 9.78
CA GLN A 61 -2.52 -5.22 10.82
C GLN A 61 -1.09 -4.73 11.01
N ARG A 62 -0.69 -4.54 12.27
CA ARG A 62 0.72 -4.27 12.60
C ARG A 62 1.55 -5.52 12.35
N ASP A 63 2.68 -5.36 11.67
CA ASP A 63 3.60 -6.45 11.39
C ASP A 63 4.71 -6.48 12.46
N ALA A 64 4.47 -7.24 13.51
CA ALA A 64 5.40 -7.35 14.64
C ALA A 64 6.71 -8.08 14.27
N GLU A 65 6.75 -8.85 13.19
CA GLU A 65 7.94 -9.58 12.75
C GLU A 65 8.93 -8.67 12.03
N ARG A 66 8.42 -7.70 11.25
CA ARG A 66 9.26 -6.70 10.57
C ARG A 66 9.58 -5.50 11.44
N GLU A 67 8.93 -5.36 12.58
CA GLU A 67 9.07 -4.20 13.43
C GLU A 67 10.45 -4.14 14.08
N MET A 68 11.18 -3.09 13.77
CA MET A 68 12.40 -2.70 14.49
C MET A 68 12.02 -1.84 15.69
N ARG A 69 12.16 -2.41 16.89
CA ARG A 69 11.88 -1.69 18.14
C ARG A 69 13.12 -0.91 18.52
N GLY A 70 13.05 0.39 18.39
CA GLY A 70 14.16 1.24 18.78
C GLY A 70 14.09 2.63 18.17
N ARG A 71 15.10 3.41 18.47
CA ARG A 71 15.32 4.74 17.95
C ARG A 71 16.67 4.78 17.26
N ILE A 72 16.76 5.57 16.23
CA ILE A 72 18.03 5.91 15.62
C ILE A 72 18.42 7.29 16.13
N THR A 73 19.54 7.34 16.84
CA THR A 73 20.17 8.56 17.29
C THR A 73 21.25 8.94 16.32
N GLY A 74 21.21 10.13 15.77
CA GLY A 74 22.17 10.53 14.75
C GLY A 74 22.39 12.02 14.64
N THR A 75 23.37 12.36 13.82
CA THR A 75 23.73 13.72 13.48
C THR A 75 23.22 14.07 12.08
N VAL A 76 23.24 15.34 11.72
CA VAL A 76 22.89 15.85 10.38
C VAL A 76 23.68 15.13 9.28
N GLU A 77 24.94 14.81 9.52
CA GLU A 77 25.81 14.09 8.57
C GLU A 77 25.28 12.68 8.24
N GLN A 78 24.67 12.02 9.22
CA GLN A 78 24.13 10.67 9.04
C GLN A 78 22.75 10.67 8.38
N PHE A 79 21.94 11.69 8.62
CA PHE A 79 20.58 11.79 8.11
C PHE A 79 20.40 12.78 6.94
N GLY A 80 21.46 13.48 6.57
CA GLY A 80 21.62 14.30 5.37
C GLY A 80 20.63 15.42 5.10
N TYR A 81 19.36 15.18 5.26
CA TYR A 81 18.27 16.11 4.89
C TYR A 81 17.32 16.45 6.04
N LEU A 82 17.48 15.82 7.20
CA LEU A 82 16.55 15.94 8.33
C LEU A 82 17.05 16.82 9.47
N GLY A 83 18.19 17.48 9.34
CA GLY A 83 18.76 18.12 10.46
C GLY A 83 19.21 19.58 10.28
N PRO A 84 19.42 20.31 11.37
CA PRO A 84 20.04 21.63 11.34
C PRO A 84 21.50 21.52 10.88
N THR A 85 22.02 22.61 10.34
CA THR A 85 23.38 22.75 9.83
C THR A 85 24.46 22.21 10.80
N GLU A 86 25.59 21.73 10.27
CA GLU A 86 26.70 21.04 10.92
C GLU A 86 27.23 21.64 12.25
N THR A 87 26.96 22.92 12.51
CA THR A 87 27.38 23.64 13.72
C THR A 87 26.46 23.47 14.92
N SER A 88 25.37 22.70 14.79
CA SER A 88 24.41 22.58 15.87
C SER A 88 24.92 21.58 16.93
N ALA A 89 24.93 22.03 18.19
CA ALA A 89 25.19 21.20 19.36
C ALA A 89 24.08 20.15 19.62
N LEU A 90 23.07 20.12 18.76
CA LEU A 90 21.89 19.26 18.86
C LEU A 90 22.04 18.02 18.02
N GLY A 91 21.59 16.91 18.53
CA GLY A 91 21.37 15.67 17.83
C GLY A 91 19.86 15.37 17.72
N TRP A 92 19.53 14.35 16.98
CA TRP A 92 18.14 13.96 16.71
C TRP A 92 17.94 12.48 17.05
N ASP A 93 16.83 12.23 17.77
CA ASP A 93 16.29 10.89 17.97
C ASP A 93 15.08 10.71 17.05
N ILE A 94 15.14 9.73 16.16
CA ILE A 94 14.07 9.41 15.23
C ILE A 94 13.51 8.03 15.59
N ASP A 95 12.22 7.96 15.81
CA ASP A 95 11.53 6.68 15.99
C ASP A 95 11.44 5.97 14.64
N LEU A 96 11.76 4.67 14.61
CA LEU A 96 11.68 3.87 13.40
C LEU A 96 10.22 3.73 12.93
N PRO A 97 9.98 3.65 11.61
CA PRO A 97 8.63 3.47 11.08
C PRO A 97 8.02 2.16 11.57
N ILE A 98 6.71 2.20 11.83
CA ILE A 98 5.95 1.02 12.24
C ILE A 98 5.46 0.30 10.99
N PRO A 99 5.93 -0.93 10.72
CA PRO A 99 5.46 -1.69 9.57
C PRO A 99 4.04 -2.19 9.79
N VAL A 100 3.22 -2.06 8.75
CA VAL A 100 1.83 -2.51 8.72
C VAL A 100 1.55 -3.28 7.44
N ASN A 101 0.61 -4.20 7.53
CA ASN A 101 0.05 -4.92 6.41
C ASN A 101 -1.38 -4.42 6.21
N ILE A 102 -1.70 -3.99 4.99
CA ILE A 102 -3.02 -3.51 4.60
C ILE A 102 -3.62 -4.56 3.67
N ASP A 103 -4.75 -5.12 4.05
CA ASP A 103 -5.45 -6.11 3.27
C ASP A 103 -6.61 -5.45 2.50
N TYR A 104 -6.59 -5.61 1.17
CA TYR A 104 -7.63 -5.12 0.28
C TYR A 104 -8.36 -6.28 -0.36
N GLN A 105 -9.65 -6.12 -0.56
CA GLN A 105 -10.47 -6.99 -1.39
C GLN A 105 -10.78 -6.29 -2.70
N ILE A 106 -10.32 -6.87 -3.81
CA ILE A 106 -10.59 -6.41 -5.16
C ILE A 106 -11.68 -7.32 -5.72
N THR A 107 -12.86 -6.77 -5.95
CA THR A 107 -14.01 -7.57 -6.42
C THR A 107 -14.35 -7.20 -7.85
N THR A 108 -14.42 -8.19 -8.73
CA THR A 108 -14.83 -8.03 -10.12
C THR A 108 -16.29 -8.44 -10.30
N TYR A 109 -17.04 -7.65 -11.06
CA TYR A 109 -18.45 -7.90 -11.35
C TYR A 109 -18.69 -7.97 -12.85
N ALA A 110 -19.18 -9.10 -13.33
CA ALA A 110 -19.48 -9.30 -14.75
C ALA A 110 -20.80 -10.03 -14.95
N ARG A 111 -21.53 -9.71 -16.05
CA ARG A 111 -22.75 -10.42 -16.45
C ARG A 111 -22.53 -11.44 -17.56
N GLN A 112 -21.40 -11.39 -18.22
CA GLN A 112 -21.03 -12.32 -19.29
C GLN A 112 -19.85 -13.19 -18.89
N PRO A 113 -19.87 -14.50 -19.14
CA PRO A 113 -18.76 -15.40 -18.77
C PRO A 113 -17.42 -15.04 -19.44
N ARG A 114 -17.48 -14.47 -20.65
CA ARG A 114 -16.30 -14.02 -21.38
C ARG A 114 -15.63 -12.86 -20.66
N HIS A 115 -16.40 -11.82 -20.33
CA HIS A 115 -15.91 -10.66 -19.57
C HIS A 115 -15.34 -11.04 -18.22
N ASP A 116 -15.99 -11.98 -17.52
CA ASP A 116 -15.50 -12.51 -16.24
C ASP A 116 -14.07 -13.09 -16.38
N ARG A 117 -13.85 -13.92 -17.41
CA ARG A 117 -12.55 -14.53 -17.67
C ARG A 117 -11.50 -13.52 -18.16
N GLU A 118 -11.88 -12.60 -19.03
CA GLU A 118 -11.00 -11.53 -19.52
C GLU A 118 -10.53 -10.63 -18.37
N LEU A 119 -11.45 -10.26 -17.46
CA LEU A 119 -11.14 -9.48 -16.27
C LEU A 119 -10.17 -10.21 -15.35
N LEU A 120 -10.51 -11.44 -14.98
CA LEU A 120 -9.70 -12.22 -14.04
C LEU A 120 -8.31 -12.50 -14.62
N SER A 121 -8.23 -12.81 -15.91
CA SER A 121 -6.97 -13.05 -16.60
C SER A 121 -6.08 -11.81 -16.59
N GLN A 122 -6.59 -10.64 -16.98
CA GLN A 122 -5.81 -9.40 -16.99
C GLN A 122 -5.42 -8.97 -15.56
N LEU A 123 -6.35 -9.15 -14.62
CA LEU A 123 -6.11 -8.79 -13.22
C LEU A 123 -4.95 -9.61 -12.63
N LEU A 124 -4.99 -10.95 -12.74
CA LEU A 124 -3.99 -11.83 -12.12
C LEU A 124 -2.70 -11.96 -12.92
N HIS A 125 -2.75 -11.79 -14.24
CA HIS A 125 -1.56 -11.97 -15.08
C HIS A 125 -0.75 -10.67 -15.22
N ILE A 126 -1.42 -9.53 -15.33
CA ILE A 126 -0.77 -8.25 -15.67
C ILE A 126 -0.73 -7.31 -14.46
N LYS A 127 -1.87 -7.15 -13.77
CA LYS A 127 -2.04 -6.08 -12.76
C LYS A 127 -1.63 -6.50 -11.36
N LEU A 128 -1.94 -7.73 -10.97
CA LEU A 128 -1.68 -8.29 -9.64
C LEU A 128 -0.86 -9.57 -9.78
N PRO A 129 0.46 -9.48 -9.99
CA PRO A 129 1.28 -10.68 -10.12
C PRO A 129 1.24 -11.48 -8.82
N LEU A 130 1.02 -12.80 -8.95
CA LEU A 130 0.95 -13.73 -7.82
C LEU A 130 2.27 -13.86 -7.04
N ARG A 131 3.38 -13.48 -7.66
CA ARG A 131 4.71 -13.49 -7.04
C ARG A 131 5.45 -12.20 -7.32
N PHE A 132 6.13 -11.70 -6.31
CA PHE A 132 6.98 -10.50 -6.40
C PHE A 132 6.22 -9.25 -6.91
N GLY A 133 4.95 -9.14 -6.54
CA GLY A 133 4.16 -7.96 -6.84
C GLY A 133 4.74 -6.73 -6.15
N GLN A 134 4.70 -5.63 -6.88
CA GLN A 134 5.16 -4.33 -6.39
C GLN A 134 4.09 -3.29 -6.64
N LEU A 135 3.92 -2.40 -5.68
CA LEU A 135 3.06 -1.23 -5.76
C LEU A 135 3.97 0.00 -5.67
N ILE A 136 3.97 0.82 -6.70
CA ILE A 136 4.78 2.05 -6.74
C ILE A 136 3.90 3.21 -6.33
N LEU A 137 4.29 3.90 -5.27
CA LEU A 137 3.61 5.09 -4.78
C LEU A 137 4.06 6.35 -5.56
N ASP A 138 3.34 7.45 -5.41
CA ASP A 138 3.65 8.71 -6.11
C ASP A 138 4.98 9.34 -5.69
N ASP A 139 5.50 8.98 -4.52
CA ASP A 139 6.82 9.36 -4.02
C ASP A 139 7.96 8.45 -4.51
N ASN A 140 7.67 7.54 -5.44
CA ASN A 140 8.54 6.49 -5.96
C ASN A 140 8.98 5.45 -4.91
N THR A 141 8.38 5.42 -3.74
CA THR A 141 8.59 4.29 -2.82
C THR A 141 7.89 3.04 -3.35
N VAL A 142 8.54 1.89 -3.16
CA VAL A 142 8.03 0.60 -3.62
C VAL A 142 7.50 -0.18 -2.43
N ARG A 143 6.23 -0.56 -2.48
CA ARG A 143 5.59 -1.44 -1.51
C ARG A 143 5.46 -2.85 -2.08
N ARG A 144 5.61 -3.87 -1.23
CA ARG A 144 5.35 -5.24 -1.64
C ARG A 144 3.85 -5.47 -1.74
N LEU A 145 3.42 -6.09 -2.84
CA LEU A 145 2.05 -6.50 -3.07
C LEU A 145 2.02 -8.02 -3.22
N GLU A 146 1.11 -8.68 -2.51
CA GLU A 146 0.97 -10.12 -2.50
C GLU A 146 -0.51 -10.50 -2.62
N VAL A 147 -0.82 -11.41 -3.53
CA VAL A 147 -2.16 -11.98 -3.66
C VAL A 147 -2.31 -13.12 -2.66
N LEU A 148 -3.21 -12.98 -1.70
CA LEU A 148 -3.43 -13.96 -0.64
C LEU A 148 -4.44 -15.04 -1.05
N ASP A 149 -5.54 -14.63 -1.68
CA ASP A 149 -6.65 -15.53 -2.04
C ASP A 149 -7.40 -15.05 -3.27
N VAL A 150 -7.99 -15.99 -3.99
CA VAL A 150 -8.89 -15.74 -5.12
C VAL A 150 -10.14 -16.58 -4.94
N ALA A 151 -11.22 -15.97 -4.51
CA ALA A 151 -12.50 -16.62 -4.25
C ALA A 151 -13.53 -16.29 -5.32
N LYS A 152 -14.23 -17.31 -5.81
CA LYS A 152 -15.35 -17.12 -6.72
C LYS A 152 -16.66 -17.14 -5.93
N ARG A 153 -17.47 -16.07 -6.12
CA ARG A 153 -18.73 -15.83 -5.36
C ARG A 153 -19.89 -15.55 -6.28
N ASP A 154 -20.08 -16.35 -7.32
CA ASP A 154 -21.19 -16.16 -8.28
C ASP A 154 -22.54 -16.11 -7.59
N SER A 155 -23.39 -15.18 -7.99
CA SER A 155 -24.76 -15.03 -7.49
C SER A 155 -25.77 -14.97 -8.62
N VAL A 156 -27.04 -15.20 -8.29
CA VAL A 156 -28.16 -15.02 -9.23
C VAL A 156 -28.99 -13.85 -8.73
N GLU A 157 -28.98 -12.76 -9.47
CA GLU A 157 -29.73 -11.56 -9.18
C GLU A 157 -30.77 -11.31 -10.28
N GLN A 158 -32.03 -11.15 -9.89
CA GLN A 158 -33.15 -10.88 -10.81
C GLN A 158 -33.18 -11.87 -12.00
N ALA A 159 -33.05 -13.16 -11.72
CA ALA A 159 -33.00 -14.25 -12.72
C ALA A 159 -31.84 -14.13 -13.73
N LYS A 160 -30.87 -13.28 -13.51
CA LYS A 160 -29.64 -13.17 -14.30
C LYS A 160 -28.42 -13.55 -13.45
N ARG A 161 -27.56 -14.38 -14.03
CA ARG A 161 -26.31 -14.77 -13.37
C ARG A 161 -25.36 -13.59 -13.30
N LEU A 162 -24.82 -13.34 -12.11
CA LEU A 162 -23.77 -12.37 -11.85
C LEU A 162 -22.50 -13.14 -11.47
N PHE A 163 -21.44 -12.95 -12.25
CA PHE A 163 -20.13 -13.49 -11.98
C PHE A 163 -19.37 -12.54 -11.08
N ILE A 164 -18.97 -13.04 -9.92
CA ILE A 164 -18.24 -12.27 -8.91
C ILE A 164 -16.97 -13.01 -8.54
N ASN A 165 -15.82 -12.36 -8.68
CA ASN A 165 -14.58 -12.88 -8.14
C ASN A 165 -14.03 -11.87 -7.13
N ALA A 166 -13.65 -12.35 -5.96
CA ALA A 166 -13.00 -11.58 -4.91
C ALA A 166 -11.53 -12.00 -4.83
N VAL A 167 -10.64 -11.05 -5.07
CA VAL A 167 -9.19 -11.24 -4.95
C VAL A 167 -8.73 -10.47 -3.72
N THR A 168 -8.20 -11.18 -2.74
CA THR A 168 -7.63 -10.59 -1.53
C THR A 168 -6.15 -10.33 -1.74
N VAL A 169 -5.73 -9.09 -1.58
CA VAL A 169 -4.33 -8.67 -1.74
C VAL A 169 -3.83 -8.01 -0.48
N ARG A 170 -2.58 -8.25 -0.14
CA ARG A 170 -1.86 -7.61 0.95
C ARG A 170 -0.85 -6.63 0.40
N VAL A 171 -0.90 -5.41 0.88
CA VAL A 171 0.09 -4.37 0.63
C VAL A 171 0.87 -4.13 1.91
N THR A 172 2.19 -4.27 1.85
CA THR A 172 3.04 -3.93 3.00
C THR A 172 3.31 -2.44 2.99
N SER A 173 3.03 -1.76 4.08
CA SER A 173 3.28 -0.33 4.22
C SER A 173 3.98 -0.01 5.54
N GLU A 174 4.24 1.25 5.79
CA GLU A 174 4.93 1.74 6.96
C GLU A 174 4.31 3.05 7.43
N ILE A 175 4.05 3.14 8.73
CA ILE A 175 3.61 4.38 9.36
C ILE A 175 4.83 5.09 9.90
N VAL A 176 5.17 6.22 9.31
CA VAL A 176 6.23 7.08 9.81
C VAL A 176 5.66 7.94 10.94
N GLN A 177 6.25 7.81 12.13
CA GLN A 177 5.95 8.71 13.23
C GLN A 177 6.79 9.97 13.04
N GLU A 178 6.16 11.09 12.82
CA GLU A 178 6.83 12.41 12.62
C GLU A 178 7.51 12.95 13.90
N ALA A 179 7.61 12.17 14.95
CA ALA A 179 8.20 12.59 16.21
C ALA A 179 9.72 12.40 16.20
N TYR A 180 10.44 13.39 15.73
CA TYR A 180 11.85 13.53 16.05
C TYR A 180 12.01 14.37 17.32
N ARG A 181 12.97 13.97 18.16
CA ARG A 181 13.29 14.66 19.40
C ARG A 181 14.69 15.22 19.31
N GLU A 182 14.84 16.49 19.69
CA GLU A 182 16.15 17.12 19.78
C GLU A 182 16.79 16.76 21.12
N TYR A 183 18.08 16.49 21.12
CA TYR A 183 18.88 16.33 22.33
C TYR A 183 20.22 17.06 22.20
N TYR A 184 20.82 17.45 23.34
CA TYR A 184 22.13 18.06 23.36
C TYR A 184 23.20 16.99 23.23
N LYS A 185 24.13 17.17 22.28
CA LYS A 185 25.31 16.32 22.15
C LYS A 185 26.28 16.63 23.29
N VAL A 186 26.81 15.58 23.92
CA VAL A 186 27.94 15.74 24.81
C VAL A 186 29.20 15.99 23.96
N GLN A 187 29.75 17.19 24.04
CA GLN A 187 30.94 17.56 23.26
C GLN A 187 32.22 17.18 23.96
N GLU A 188 32.27 17.22 25.28
CA GLU A 188 33.44 16.89 26.06
C GLU A 188 33.07 16.28 27.42
N VAL A 189 33.82 15.32 27.88
CA VAL A 189 33.65 14.72 29.21
C VAL A 189 35.00 14.87 29.96
N ASP A 190 35.05 15.85 30.86
CA ASP A 190 36.20 15.96 31.77
C ASP A 190 36.09 14.93 32.88
N ILE A 191 37.00 13.96 32.87
CA ILE A 191 37.17 12.99 33.95
C ILE A 191 38.19 13.55 34.92
N ALA A 192 37.73 14.21 36.00
CA ALA A 192 38.61 14.57 37.09
C ALA A 192 39.12 13.31 37.77
N THR A 193 40.40 12.97 37.56
CA THR A 193 41.04 11.91 38.29
C THR A 193 41.31 12.42 39.72
N PRO A 194 40.77 11.78 40.77
CA PRO A 194 41.04 12.21 42.12
C PRO A 194 42.55 12.03 42.40
N GLU A 195 43.24 13.14 42.76
CA GLU A 195 44.59 13.06 43.26
C GLU A 195 44.61 12.23 44.52
N ILE A 196 45.26 11.08 44.45
CA ILE A 196 45.53 10.27 45.63
C ILE A 196 46.60 11.04 46.42
N LEU A 197 46.19 11.81 47.41
CA LEU A 197 47.09 12.37 48.41
C LEU A 197 47.79 11.23 49.16
N ASN A 198 48.96 10.87 48.73
CA ASN A 198 49.90 10.05 49.51
C ASN A 198 50.41 10.89 50.66
N ASN A 199 49.68 10.83 51.80
CA ASN A 199 50.23 11.27 53.08
C ASN A 199 51.18 10.20 53.59
N HIS A 200 52.50 10.49 53.49
CA HIS A 200 53.54 9.82 54.26
C HIS A 200 53.66 10.41 55.65
#